data_ce70c05f1ebd05c8b9b2de2187a26c4b
#
_entry.id   ce70c05f1ebd05c8b9b2de2187a26c4b
#
_cell.length_a   1.000
_cell.length_b   1.000
_cell.length_c   1.000
_cell.angle_alpha   90.00
_cell.angle_beta   90.00
_cell.angle_gamma   90.00
#
_symmetry.space_group_name_H-M   'P 1'
#
loop_
_entity.id
_entity.type
_entity.pdbx_description
1 polymer ?
#
loop_
_entity_poly.entity_id
_entity_poly.type
_entity_poly.pdbx_seq_one_letter_code
_entity_poly.pdbx_strand_id
1 'polypeptide(L)'
;VLPSIKELQNPENINEDIKNSLKKINNNDVNPLNLFRVHWFNKKDQSGFADEPEHIVLPSEFTGVKAKIIVNMGRYFPLITAHKVLAAYGCLLPRILNGTFDYEKHKAVWPSTGNYCRGGVAISRIMGLNSIAILPEGMSNERFEWLNNWVEDKKNIIKTKGTESNVKEIYDACNELKKDNHNDIINQFDEYYNYGIHPVSYTHLRAHETAR
;
A
#
# COMPACT_ATOMS: atom_id res chain seq x y z
N VAL A 1 -17.72 -0.80 -4.16
CA VAL A 1 -17.59 0.52 -3.51
C VAL A 1 -16.13 0.69 -3.12
N LEU A 2 -15.52 1.83 -3.46
CA LEU A 2 -14.14 2.15 -3.12
C LEU A 2 -14.14 3.21 -2.02
N PRO A 3 -13.27 3.13 -1.00
CA PRO A 3 -13.11 4.18 -0.02
C PRO A 3 -12.57 5.46 -0.66
N SER A 4 -13.15 6.58 -0.31
CA SER A 4 -12.60 7.89 -0.66
C SER A 4 -11.35 8.20 0.15
N ILE A 5 -10.51 9.10 -0.35
CA ILE A 5 -9.35 9.58 0.43
C ILE A 5 -9.80 10.21 1.75
N LYS A 6 -10.95 10.91 1.78
CA LYS A 6 -11.51 11.50 3.00
C LYS A 6 -11.86 10.46 4.05
N GLU A 7 -12.42 9.31 3.66
CA GLU A 7 -12.72 8.20 4.58
C GLU A 7 -11.44 7.54 5.10
N LEU A 8 -10.39 7.42 4.27
CA LEU A 8 -9.10 6.88 4.71
C LEU A 8 -8.35 7.84 5.65
N GLN A 9 -8.59 9.15 5.53
CA GLN A 9 -8.02 10.17 6.42
C GLN A 9 -8.76 10.26 7.75
N ASN A 10 -10.07 10.07 7.72
CA ASN A 10 -10.96 10.14 8.87
C ASN A 10 -11.88 8.91 8.87
N PRO A 11 -11.41 7.75 9.36
CA PRO A 11 -12.17 6.50 9.32
C PRO A 11 -13.48 6.51 10.12
N GLU A 12 -13.67 7.50 10.98
CA GLU A 12 -14.94 7.78 11.64
C GLU A 12 -16.08 8.03 10.63
N ASN A 13 -15.76 8.61 9.45
CA ASN A 13 -16.70 8.88 8.38
C ASN A 13 -17.09 7.65 7.55
N ILE A 14 -16.43 6.51 7.76
CA ILE A 14 -16.79 5.25 7.10
C ILE A 14 -18.16 4.80 7.62
N ASN A 15 -19.04 4.39 6.69
CA ASN A 15 -20.39 3.94 7.01
C ASN A 15 -20.36 2.80 8.05
N GLU A 16 -21.29 2.84 9.03
CA GLU A 16 -21.36 1.86 10.12
C GLU A 16 -21.63 0.43 9.62
N ASP A 17 -22.38 0.24 8.53
CA ASP A 17 -22.61 -1.08 7.95
C ASP A 17 -21.33 -1.69 7.42
N ILE A 18 -20.45 -0.86 6.83
CA ILE A 18 -19.10 -1.29 6.40
C ILE A 18 -18.26 -1.65 7.63
N LYS A 19 -18.21 -0.80 8.66
CA LYS A 19 -17.49 -1.08 9.91
C LYS A 19 -17.95 -2.38 10.57
N ASN A 20 -19.27 -2.63 10.60
CA ASN A 20 -19.84 -3.85 11.16
C ASN A 20 -19.51 -5.09 10.30
N SER A 21 -19.51 -4.95 8.99
CA SER A 21 -19.11 -6.01 8.07
C SER A 21 -17.63 -6.36 8.22
N LEU A 22 -16.77 -5.37 8.38
CA LEU A 22 -15.35 -5.55 8.61
C LEU A 22 -15.03 -6.37 9.85
N LYS A 23 -15.81 -6.28 10.92
CA LYS A 23 -15.61 -7.09 12.15
C LYS A 23 -15.64 -8.62 11.90
N LYS A 24 -16.24 -9.05 10.78
CA LYS A 24 -16.37 -10.45 10.38
C LYS A 24 -15.35 -10.90 9.34
N ILE A 25 -14.51 -9.99 8.86
CA ILE A 25 -13.57 -10.20 7.77
C ILE A 25 -12.15 -10.14 8.33
N ASN A 26 -11.33 -11.16 8.03
CA ASN A 26 -9.92 -11.13 8.41
C ASN A 26 -9.18 -10.05 7.59
N ASN A 27 -8.24 -9.34 8.23
CA ASN A 27 -7.47 -8.26 7.61
C ASN A 27 -6.63 -8.70 6.40
N ASN A 28 -6.34 -10.01 6.29
CA ASN A 28 -5.53 -10.57 5.22
C ASN A 28 -6.37 -11.31 4.17
N ASP A 29 -7.70 -11.30 4.27
CA ASP A 29 -8.56 -11.91 3.26
C ASP A 29 -8.60 -11.08 1.97
N VAL A 30 -8.74 -11.79 0.84
CA VAL A 30 -9.03 -11.18 -0.45
C VAL A 30 -10.50 -10.74 -0.45
N ASN A 31 -10.76 -9.63 0.22
CA ASN A 31 -12.10 -9.07 0.36
C ASN A 31 -12.06 -7.56 0.03
N PRO A 32 -12.91 -7.06 -0.90
CA PRO A 32 -12.94 -5.65 -1.29
C PRO A 32 -13.13 -4.67 -0.11
N LEU A 33 -13.82 -5.08 0.96
CA LEU A 33 -14.01 -4.24 2.13
C LEU A 33 -12.70 -3.98 2.89
N ASN A 34 -11.67 -4.81 2.72
CA ASN A 34 -10.36 -4.54 3.30
C ASN A 34 -9.69 -3.27 2.75
N LEU A 35 -10.16 -2.71 1.63
CA LEU A 35 -9.75 -1.38 1.17
C LEU A 35 -10.06 -0.29 2.21
N PHE A 36 -11.15 -0.42 2.97
CA PHE A 36 -11.51 0.51 4.05
C PHE A 36 -10.62 0.43 5.29
N ARG A 37 -9.68 -0.53 5.34
CA ARG A 37 -8.62 -0.63 6.36
C ARG A 37 -7.26 -0.11 5.87
N VAL A 38 -7.19 0.39 4.64
CA VAL A 38 -5.93 0.88 4.05
C VAL A 38 -5.65 2.30 4.55
N HIS A 39 -5.45 2.44 5.87
CA HIS A 39 -5.14 3.70 6.56
C HIS A 39 -4.36 3.45 7.86
N TRP A 40 -3.88 4.53 8.50
CA TRP A 40 -3.06 4.45 9.70
C TRP A 40 -3.81 4.15 11.02
N PHE A 41 -5.13 4.26 11.02
CA PHE A 41 -5.98 4.24 12.22
C PHE A 41 -6.50 2.85 12.59
N ASN A 42 -5.83 1.77 12.21
CA ASN A 42 -6.21 0.42 12.61
C ASN A 42 -5.77 0.12 14.04
N LYS A 43 -6.65 -0.44 14.86
CA LYS A 43 -6.31 -0.93 16.21
C LYS A 43 -5.37 -2.11 16.18
N LYS A 44 -4.55 -2.26 17.24
CA LYS A 44 -3.60 -3.39 17.41
C LYS A 44 -4.26 -4.75 17.33
N ASP A 45 -5.43 -4.88 17.95
CA ASP A 45 -6.22 -6.11 18.02
C ASP A 45 -7.08 -6.35 16.78
N GLN A 46 -7.01 -5.44 15.79
CA GLN A 46 -7.77 -5.49 14.55
C GLN A 46 -9.31 -5.45 14.73
N SER A 47 -9.78 -5.08 15.91
CA SER A 47 -11.23 -5.03 16.23
C SER A 47 -11.96 -3.86 15.60
N GLY A 48 -11.24 -2.91 15.00
CA GLY A 48 -11.80 -1.69 14.42
C GLY A 48 -10.77 -0.59 14.24
N PHE A 49 -11.22 0.67 14.30
CA PHE A 49 -10.38 1.84 14.08
C PHE A 49 -10.08 2.55 15.41
N ALA A 50 -8.90 3.17 15.49
CA ALA A 50 -8.44 4.00 16.58
C ALA A 50 -8.62 5.48 16.25
N ASP A 51 -8.65 6.34 17.24
CA ASP A 51 -8.78 7.79 17.06
C ASP A 51 -7.47 8.43 16.59
N GLU A 52 -6.34 7.75 16.84
CA GLU A 52 -5.01 8.16 16.37
C GLU A 52 -4.21 6.95 15.84
N PRO A 53 -3.22 7.18 14.95
CA PRO A 53 -2.33 6.12 14.49
C PRO A 53 -1.59 5.45 15.63
N GLU A 54 -1.57 4.12 15.65
CA GLU A 54 -0.76 3.36 16.59
C GLU A 54 0.72 3.70 16.43
N HIS A 55 1.36 4.09 17.52
CA HIS A 55 2.74 4.56 17.51
C HIS A 55 3.52 4.16 18.78
N ILE A 56 4.82 4.32 18.74
CA ILE A 56 5.70 4.28 19.89
C ILE A 56 6.48 5.59 19.98
N VAL A 57 6.75 6.03 21.19
CA VAL A 57 7.63 7.17 21.46
C VAL A 57 8.97 6.62 21.94
N LEU A 58 10.04 6.94 21.22
CA LEU A 58 11.38 6.53 21.61
C LEU A 58 11.90 7.49 22.69
N PRO A 59 12.33 6.98 23.86
CA PRO A 59 12.85 7.80 24.93
C PRO A 59 14.21 8.42 24.56
N SER A 60 14.48 9.63 25.09
CA SER A 60 15.72 10.36 24.80
C SER A 60 16.98 9.62 25.25
N GLU A 61 16.86 8.83 26.31
CA GLU A 61 17.93 7.97 26.83
C GLU A 61 18.38 6.92 25.81
N PHE A 62 17.43 6.43 25.00
CA PHE A 62 17.72 5.45 23.92
C PHE A 62 18.24 6.14 22.66
N THR A 63 17.66 7.29 22.29
CA THR A 63 17.97 7.97 21.02
C THR A 63 19.18 8.89 21.11
N GLY A 64 19.58 9.32 22.30
CA GLY A 64 20.64 10.30 22.51
C GLY A 64 20.30 11.73 22.06
N VAL A 65 19.06 11.98 21.64
CA VAL A 65 18.61 13.30 21.19
C VAL A 65 17.49 13.84 22.08
N LYS A 66 17.45 15.17 22.26
CA LYS A 66 16.43 15.85 23.08
C LYS A 66 15.05 15.89 22.41
N ALA A 67 15.00 15.71 21.08
CA ALA A 67 13.74 15.69 20.34
C ALA A 67 12.92 14.46 20.66
N LYS A 68 11.61 14.61 20.75
CA LYS A 68 10.66 13.49 20.84
C LYS A 68 10.57 12.80 19.48
N ILE A 69 10.92 11.52 19.43
CA ILE A 69 10.84 10.71 18.20
C ILE A 69 9.62 9.80 18.31
N ILE A 70 8.67 9.98 17.39
CA ILE A 70 7.45 9.18 17.28
C ILE A 70 7.58 8.26 16.08
N VAL A 71 7.37 6.97 16.28
CA VAL A 71 7.42 5.93 15.24
C VAL A 71 6.03 5.35 15.05
N ASN A 72 5.37 5.70 13.93
CA ASN A 72 4.07 5.14 13.56
C ASN A 72 4.20 3.69 13.11
N MET A 73 3.29 2.84 13.59
CA MET A 73 3.38 1.40 13.45
C MET A 73 2.68 0.89 12.19
N GLY A 74 3.38 0.85 11.07
CA GLY A 74 2.87 0.34 9.78
C GLY A 74 2.43 -1.14 9.79
N ARG A 75 2.82 -1.91 10.81
CA ARG A 75 2.44 -3.34 10.96
C ARG A 75 0.93 -3.59 11.11
N TYR A 76 0.16 -2.55 11.44
CA TYR A 76 -1.29 -2.68 11.60
C TYR A 76 -2.08 -2.41 10.31
N PHE A 77 -1.39 -2.17 9.22
CA PHE A 77 -2.00 -2.16 7.89
C PHE A 77 -2.43 -3.57 7.47
N PRO A 78 -3.54 -3.71 6.71
CA PRO A 78 -4.01 -4.99 6.20
C PRO A 78 -3.06 -5.59 5.15
N LEU A 79 -3.23 -6.86 4.85
CA LEU A 79 -2.71 -7.61 3.71
C LEU A 79 -1.21 -7.86 3.72
N ILE A 80 -0.39 -6.82 3.83
CA ILE A 80 1.08 -6.90 3.75
C ILE A 80 1.76 -6.44 5.04
N THR A 81 1.01 -6.06 6.08
CA THR A 81 1.53 -5.52 7.35
C THR A 81 2.51 -4.34 7.15
N ALA A 82 2.25 -3.50 6.15
CA ALA A 82 3.09 -2.35 5.81
C ALA A 82 2.27 -1.23 5.14
N HIS A 83 2.63 0.02 5.45
CA HIS A 83 1.94 1.22 4.95
C HIS A 83 1.98 1.38 3.42
N LYS A 84 2.83 0.65 2.71
CA LYS A 84 2.93 0.73 1.24
C LYS A 84 1.66 0.29 0.50
N VAL A 85 0.76 -0.42 1.16
CA VAL A 85 -0.57 -0.69 0.59
C VAL A 85 -1.39 0.60 0.40
N LEU A 86 -1.27 1.58 1.31
CA LEU A 86 -1.88 2.91 1.17
C LEU A 86 -1.26 3.69 0.01
N ALA A 87 0.07 3.68 -0.12
CA ALA A 87 0.77 4.30 -1.24
C ALA A 87 0.29 3.72 -2.59
N ALA A 88 0.20 2.40 -2.69
CA ALA A 88 -0.27 1.72 -3.90
C ALA A 88 -1.71 2.10 -4.25
N TYR A 89 -2.61 2.11 -3.27
CA TYR A 89 -3.99 2.55 -3.46
C TYR A 89 -4.05 4.01 -3.92
N GLY A 90 -3.29 4.89 -3.28
CA GLY A 90 -3.21 6.31 -3.64
C GLY A 90 -2.69 6.57 -5.05
N CYS A 91 -1.82 5.73 -5.58
CA CYS A 91 -1.33 5.85 -6.96
C CYS A 91 -2.33 5.32 -7.99
N LEU A 92 -3.05 4.23 -7.67
CA LEU A 92 -3.97 3.57 -8.60
C LEU A 92 -5.33 4.28 -8.68
N LEU A 93 -5.90 4.67 -7.53
CA LEU A 93 -7.24 5.25 -7.45
C LEU A 93 -7.46 6.45 -8.37
N PRO A 94 -6.57 7.48 -8.41
CA PRO A 94 -6.75 8.62 -9.31
C PRO A 94 -6.75 8.24 -10.78
N ARG A 95 -5.97 7.24 -11.17
CA ARG A 95 -5.90 6.75 -12.56
C ARG A 95 -7.21 6.08 -12.99
N ILE A 96 -7.85 5.34 -12.09
CA ILE A 96 -9.18 4.76 -12.33
C ILE A 96 -10.23 5.86 -12.44
N LEU A 97 -10.23 6.83 -11.51
CA LEU A 97 -11.23 7.88 -11.46
C LEU A 97 -11.17 8.85 -12.63
N ASN A 98 -9.98 9.14 -13.16
CA ASN A 98 -9.81 10.01 -14.33
C ASN A 98 -9.86 9.26 -15.67
N GLY A 99 -10.04 7.91 -15.63
CA GLY A 99 -10.18 7.08 -16.82
C GLY A 99 -8.86 6.75 -17.55
N THR A 100 -7.69 7.09 -16.97
CA THR A 100 -6.39 6.72 -17.56
C THR A 100 -6.04 5.25 -17.31
N PHE A 101 -6.63 4.62 -16.30
CA PHE A 101 -6.57 3.18 -16.08
C PHE A 101 -7.94 2.55 -16.33
N ASP A 102 -8.04 1.76 -17.40
CA ASP A 102 -9.23 0.97 -17.74
C ASP A 102 -9.08 -0.40 -17.08
N TYR A 103 -9.92 -0.69 -16.10
CA TYR A 103 -9.84 -1.92 -15.30
C TYR A 103 -10.17 -3.21 -16.08
N GLU A 104 -10.82 -3.10 -17.24
CA GLU A 104 -11.12 -4.26 -18.11
C GLU A 104 -9.96 -4.58 -19.06
N LYS A 105 -9.15 -3.58 -19.42
CA LYS A 105 -8.11 -3.69 -20.43
C LYS A 105 -6.69 -3.69 -19.86
N HIS A 106 -6.46 -2.85 -18.83
CA HIS A 106 -5.12 -2.63 -18.34
C HIS A 106 -4.70 -3.63 -17.25
N LYS A 107 -3.41 -3.92 -17.24
CA LYS A 107 -2.74 -4.61 -16.14
C LYS A 107 -1.95 -3.57 -15.32
N ALA A 108 -2.15 -3.58 -14.02
CA ALA A 108 -1.40 -2.72 -13.11
C ALA A 108 0.00 -3.29 -12.88
N VAL A 109 1.04 -2.61 -13.35
CA VAL A 109 2.43 -3.05 -13.22
C VAL A 109 3.09 -2.38 -12.03
N TRP A 110 3.59 -3.17 -11.08
CA TRP A 110 4.13 -2.73 -9.80
C TRP A 110 5.63 -3.00 -9.69
N PRO A 111 6.50 -2.08 -10.18
CA PRO A 111 7.94 -2.21 -10.07
C PRO A 111 8.41 -1.77 -8.68
N SER A 112 9.07 -2.67 -7.94
CA SER A 112 9.71 -2.32 -6.66
C SER A 112 10.51 -3.48 -6.11
N THR A 113 11.47 -3.18 -5.25
CA THR A 113 12.27 -4.17 -4.53
C THR A 113 11.54 -4.82 -3.34
N GLY A 114 10.32 -4.38 -3.01
CA GLY A 114 9.69 -4.93 -1.80
C GLY A 114 8.22 -4.56 -1.56
N ASN A 115 7.96 -3.85 -0.45
CA ASN A 115 6.61 -3.65 0.07
C ASN A 115 5.66 -2.88 -0.85
N TYR A 116 6.18 -1.99 -1.73
CA TYR A 116 5.33 -1.29 -2.68
C TYR A 116 4.78 -2.24 -3.76
N CYS A 117 5.62 -3.12 -4.30
CA CYS A 117 5.19 -4.17 -5.24
C CYS A 117 4.12 -5.07 -4.60
N ARG A 118 4.36 -5.58 -3.38
CA ARG A 118 3.38 -6.38 -2.64
C ARG A 118 2.09 -5.61 -2.38
N GLY A 119 2.20 -4.34 -2.00
CA GLY A 119 1.05 -3.45 -1.78
C GLY A 119 0.20 -3.29 -3.04
N GLY A 120 0.85 -3.06 -4.18
CA GLY A 120 0.18 -2.94 -5.47
C GLY A 120 -0.53 -4.22 -5.90
N VAL A 121 0.14 -5.36 -5.77
CA VAL A 121 -0.47 -6.68 -6.06
C VAL A 121 -1.67 -6.94 -5.14
N ALA A 122 -1.55 -6.63 -3.84
CA ALA A 122 -2.65 -6.80 -2.89
C ALA A 122 -3.87 -5.95 -3.24
N ILE A 123 -3.65 -4.66 -3.53
CA ILE A 123 -4.72 -3.74 -3.96
C ILE A 123 -5.35 -4.22 -5.27
N SER A 124 -4.56 -4.60 -6.25
CA SER A 124 -5.05 -5.12 -7.52
C SER A 124 -5.91 -6.37 -7.30
N ARG A 125 -5.45 -7.32 -6.50
CA ARG A 125 -6.17 -8.57 -6.20
C ARG A 125 -7.52 -8.31 -5.54
N ILE A 126 -7.58 -7.43 -4.54
CA ILE A 126 -8.82 -7.06 -3.84
C ILE A 126 -9.81 -6.36 -4.79
N MET A 127 -9.30 -5.56 -5.72
CA MET A 127 -10.12 -4.83 -6.68
C MET A 127 -10.51 -5.69 -7.90
N GLY A 128 -10.04 -6.95 -7.99
CA GLY A 128 -10.30 -7.83 -9.13
C GLY A 128 -9.55 -7.41 -10.40
N LEU A 129 -8.40 -6.74 -10.26
CA LEU A 129 -7.59 -6.26 -11.37
C LEU A 129 -6.43 -7.21 -11.66
N ASN A 130 -6.11 -7.36 -12.94
CA ASN A 130 -4.88 -8.02 -13.35
C ASN A 130 -3.66 -7.19 -12.96
N SER A 131 -2.61 -7.83 -12.43
CA SER A 131 -1.39 -7.15 -12.04
C SER A 131 -0.12 -7.89 -12.44
N ILE A 132 0.96 -7.15 -12.61
CA ILE A 132 2.30 -7.66 -12.85
C ILE A 132 3.22 -7.14 -11.73
N ALA A 133 3.93 -8.06 -11.09
CA ALA A 133 4.95 -7.76 -10.10
C ALA A 133 6.34 -7.77 -10.77
N ILE A 134 7.12 -6.72 -10.59
CA ILE A 134 8.52 -6.68 -11.05
C ILE A 134 9.41 -6.46 -9.84
N LEU A 135 10.32 -7.41 -9.58
CA LEU A 135 11.26 -7.32 -8.47
C LEU A 135 12.55 -8.13 -8.74
N PRO A 136 13.68 -7.76 -8.10
CA PRO A 136 14.93 -8.50 -8.28
C PRO A 136 14.84 -9.95 -7.78
N GLU A 137 15.52 -10.85 -8.46
CA GLU A 137 15.56 -12.28 -8.10
C GLU A 137 16.21 -12.54 -6.74
N GLY A 138 17.11 -11.66 -6.28
CA GLY A 138 17.79 -11.76 -4.99
C GLY A 138 16.94 -11.35 -3.79
N MET A 139 15.65 -11.07 -3.98
CA MET A 139 14.75 -10.81 -2.86
C MET A 139 14.43 -12.10 -2.09
N SER A 140 13.95 -11.96 -0.83
CA SER A 140 13.70 -13.11 0.05
C SER A 140 12.67 -14.09 -0.53
N ASN A 141 12.85 -15.37 -0.25
CA ASN A 141 11.91 -16.42 -0.66
C ASN A 141 10.50 -16.17 -0.12
N GLU A 142 10.36 -15.67 1.10
CA GLU A 142 9.07 -15.29 1.71
C GLU A 142 8.28 -14.31 0.83
N ARG A 143 8.96 -13.32 0.22
CA ARG A 143 8.31 -12.35 -0.70
C ARG A 143 7.79 -13.04 -1.95
N PHE A 144 8.56 -13.96 -2.52
CA PHE A 144 8.13 -14.70 -3.71
C PHE A 144 7.02 -15.69 -3.39
N GLU A 145 7.04 -16.37 -2.26
CA GLU A 145 5.96 -17.24 -1.78
C GLU A 145 4.67 -16.44 -1.60
N TRP A 146 4.76 -15.27 -0.96
CA TRP A 146 3.62 -14.38 -0.81
C TRP A 146 3.06 -13.95 -2.18
N LEU A 147 3.91 -13.51 -3.12
CA LEU A 147 3.49 -13.12 -4.46
C LEU A 147 2.84 -14.28 -5.24
N ASN A 148 3.40 -15.49 -5.14
CA ASN A 148 2.84 -16.67 -5.77
C ASN A 148 1.42 -17.03 -5.29
N ASN A 149 1.07 -16.63 -4.07
CA ASN A 149 -0.27 -16.81 -3.49
C ASN A 149 -1.24 -15.68 -3.86
N TRP A 150 -0.71 -14.50 -4.22
CA TRP A 150 -1.53 -13.30 -4.42
C TRP A 150 -1.71 -12.93 -5.90
N VAL A 151 -0.75 -13.23 -6.76
CA VAL A 151 -0.85 -13.04 -8.22
C VAL A 151 -1.64 -14.19 -8.83
N GLU A 152 -2.59 -13.90 -9.73
CA GLU A 152 -3.43 -14.93 -10.36
C GLU A 152 -2.64 -15.84 -11.30
N ASP A 153 -1.84 -15.24 -12.20
CA ASP A 153 -0.94 -15.96 -13.09
C ASP A 153 0.51 -15.74 -12.68
N LYS A 154 1.19 -16.83 -12.31
CA LYS A 154 2.61 -16.79 -11.90
C LYS A 154 3.55 -16.19 -12.95
N LYS A 155 3.15 -16.20 -14.23
CA LYS A 155 3.88 -15.51 -15.31
C LYS A 155 3.93 -14.00 -15.14
N ASN A 156 3.02 -13.44 -14.35
CA ASN A 156 2.99 -12.02 -14.01
C ASN A 156 3.99 -11.66 -12.88
N ILE A 157 4.81 -12.58 -12.41
CA ILE A 157 5.92 -12.31 -11.50
C ILE A 157 7.21 -12.26 -12.31
N ILE A 158 7.65 -11.06 -12.64
CA ILE A 158 8.87 -10.82 -13.42
C ILE A 158 10.04 -10.63 -12.46
N LYS A 159 11.02 -11.54 -12.54
CA LYS A 159 12.26 -11.48 -11.79
C LYS A 159 13.32 -10.77 -12.61
N THR A 160 13.86 -9.68 -12.11
CA THR A 160 15.00 -9.02 -12.72
C THR A 160 16.30 -9.52 -12.08
N LYS A 161 17.41 -9.40 -12.80
CA LYS A 161 18.71 -9.83 -12.30
C LYS A 161 19.18 -8.95 -11.13
N GLY A 162 19.74 -9.57 -10.10
CA GLY A 162 20.42 -8.88 -9.00
C GLY A 162 19.61 -8.77 -7.71
N THR A 163 19.88 -7.72 -6.94
CA THR A 163 19.36 -7.47 -5.60
C THR A 163 18.55 -6.17 -5.52
N GLU A 164 18.21 -5.72 -4.33
CA GLU A 164 17.50 -4.45 -4.10
C GLU A 164 18.21 -3.20 -4.63
N SER A 165 19.52 -3.27 -4.86
CA SER A 165 20.31 -2.18 -5.43
C SER A 165 20.26 -2.12 -6.97
N ASN A 166 19.72 -3.14 -7.62
CA ASN A 166 19.66 -3.26 -9.09
C ASN A 166 18.38 -2.63 -9.65
N VAL A 167 18.25 -1.32 -9.49
CA VAL A 167 17.05 -0.57 -9.91
C VAL A 167 16.99 -0.42 -11.44
N LYS A 168 18.15 -0.36 -12.11
CA LYS A 168 18.23 -0.23 -13.58
C LYS A 168 17.51 -1.39 -14.27
N GLU A 169 17.74 -2.62 -13.84
CA GLU A 169 17.13 -3.82 -14.42
C GLU A 169 15.61 -3.82 -14.27
N ILE A 170 15.09 -3.25 -13.19
CA ILE A 170 13.65 -3.03 -13.00
C ILE A 170 13.12 -2.02 -14.03
N TYR A 171 13.82 -0.91 -14.24
CA TYR A 171 13.41 0.08 -15.25
C TYR A 171 13.48 -0.46 -16.66
N ASP A 172 14.51 -1.27 -16.99
CA ASP A 172 14.62 -1.91 -18.29
C ASP A 172 13.43 -2.85 -18.53
N ALA A 173 13.03 -3.65 -17.55
CA ALA A 173 11.84 -4.49 -17.63
C ALA A 173 10.54 -3.67 -17.79
N CYS A 174 10.41 -2.55 -17.08
CA CYS A 174 9.29 -1.62 -17.25
C CYS A 174 9.22 -1.06 -18.67
N ASN A 175 10.37 -0.68 -19.25
CA ASN A 175 10.42 -0.13 -20.59
C ASN A 175 10.02 -1.17 -21.65
N GLU A 176 10.35 -2.44 -21.46
CA GLU A 176 9.86 -3.51 -22.33
C GLU A 176 8.34 -3.68 -22.21
N LEU A 177 7.79 -3.67 -20.99
CA LEU A 177 6.35 -3.80 -20.77
C LEU A 177 5.54 -2.61 -21.31
N LYS A 178 6.11 -1.39 -21.31
CA LYS A 178 5.47 -0.19 -21.90
C LYS A 178 5.20 -0.30 -23.40
N LYS A 179 5.83 -1.23 -24.10
CA LYS A 179 5.57 -1.46 -25.54
C LYS A 179 4.19 -2.04 -25.79
N ASP A 180 3.61 -2.72 -24.81
CA ASP A 180 2.21 -3.17 -24.80
C ASP A 180 1.37 -2.14 -24.02
N ASN A 181 0.47 -1.44 -24.69
CA ASN A 181 -0.39 -0.41 -24.14
C ASN A 181 -1.43 -0.91 -23.11
N HIS A 182 -1.56 -2.23 -22.96
CA HIS A 182 -2.37 -2.83 -21.89
C HIS A 182 -1.62 -2.82 -20.53
N ASN A 183 -0.34 -2.53 -20.51
CA ASN A 183 0.45 -2.46 -19.28
C ASN A 183 0.56 -1.01 -18.78
N ASP A 184 -0.04 -0.73 -17.63
CA ASP A 184 0.07 0.56 -16.98
C ASP A 184 1.09 0.51 -15.85
N ILE A 185 2.25 1.16 -16.04
CA ILE A 185 3.36 1.14 -15.08
C ILE A 185 3.08 2.15 -13.97
N ILE A 186 2.89 1.64 -12.76
CA ILE A 186 2.65 2.45 -11.56
C ILE A 186 3.92 2.46 -10.73
N ASN A 187 4.87 3.34 -11.11
CA ASN A 187 6.15 3.45 -10.45
C ASN A 187 6.08 4.43 -9.27
N GLN A 188 6.40 3.95 -8.07
CA GLN A 188 6.31 4.76 -6.85
C GLN A 188 7.11 6.08 -6.89
N PHE A 189 8.16 6.17 -7.69
CA PHE A 189 9.00 7.37 -7.78
C PHE A 189 8.45 8.42 -8.73
N ASP A 190 7.60 8.02 -9.69
CA ASP A 190 6.98 8.90 -10.68
C ASP A 190 5.60 9.40 -10.23
N GLU A 191 5.05 8.80 -9.15
CA GLU A 191 3.70 9.06 -8.69
C GLU A 191 3.66 10.08 -7.56
N TYR A 192 3.05 11.24 -7.81
CA TYR A 192 2.83 12.27 -6.79
C TYR A 192 2.10 11.72 -5.55
N TYR A 193 1.09 10.90 -5.76
CA TYR A 193 0.27 10.36 -4.67
C TYR A 193 0.97 9.32 -3.79
N ASN A 194 2.09 8.73 -4.24
CA ASN A 194 2.93 7.92 -3.34
C ASN A 194 3.43 8.72 -2.14
N TYR A 195 3.68 10.02 -2.34
CA TYR A 195 4.10 10.94 -1.29
C TYR A 195 2.92 11.70 -0.70
N GLY A 196 2.02 12.20 -1.55
CA GLY A 196 0.92 13.07 -1.19
C GLY A 196 -0.14 12.43 -0.28
N ILE A 197 -0.33 11.11 -0.36
CA ILE A 197 -1.33 10.43 0.47
C ILE A 197 -0.89 10.30 1.94
N HIS A 198 0.40 10.24 2.23
CA HIS A 198 0.93 10.12 3.58
C HIS A 198 0.85 11.40 4.42
N PRO A 199 1.25 12.61 3.91
CA PRO A 199 1.15 13.84 4.67
C PRO A 199 -0.26 14.15 5.16
N VAL A 200 -1.26 13.78 4.39
CA VAL A 200 -2.67 14.00 4.75
C VAL A 200 -3.08 13.13 5.93
N SER A 201 -2.49 11.93 6.05
CA SER A 201 -2.69 11.04 7.20
C SER A 201 -1.95 11.50 8.47
N TYR A 202 -0.89 12.31 8.33
CA TYR A 202 -0.05 12.78 9.44
C TYR A 202 -0.43 14.17 9.98
N THR A 203 -1.26 14.94 9.29
CA THR A 203 -1.56 16.32 9.72
C THR A 203 -2.22 16.39 11.10
N HIS A 204 -2.99 15.38 11.48
CA HIS A 204 -3.59 15.33 12.83
C HIS A 204 -2.55 15.13 13.94
N LEU A 205 -1.51 14.33 13.74
CA LEU A 205 -0.44 14.14 14.73
C LEU A 205 0.34 15.44 15.00
N ARG A 206 0.59 16.26 13.97
CA ARG A 206 1.25 17.57 14.14
C ARG A 206 0.38 18.59 14.86
N ALA A 207 -0.94 18.58 14.64
CA ALA A 207 -1.85 19.52 15.30
C ALA A 207 -1.94 19.29 16.81
N HIS A 208 -1.87 18.04 17.27
CA HIS A 208 -1.87 17.72 18.71
C HIS A 208 -0.57 18.06 19.43
N GLU A 209 0.57 18.11 18.74
CA GLU A 209 1.87 18.46 19.34
C GLU A 209 2.10 19.97 19.51
N THR A 210 1.43 20.81 18.71
CA THR A 210 1.57 22.27 18.80
C THR A 210 0.63 22.92 19.83
N ALA A 211 -0.29 22.15 20.40
CA ALA A 211 -1.28 22.63 21.36
C ALA A 211 -0.90 22.34 22.85
N ARG A 212 0.36 21.94 23.15
CA ARG A 212 0.88 21.72 24.50
C ARG A 212 2.17 22.48 24.73
#